data_a119493c3e309e87c121663aff1606e2
#
_entry.id   a119493c3e309e87c121663aff1606e2
#
_cell.length_a   1.000
_cell.length_b   1.000
_cell.length_c   1.000
_cell.angle_alpha   90.00
_cell.angle_beta   90.00
_cell.angle_gamma   90.00
#
_symmetry.space_group_name_H-M   'P 1'
#
loop_
_entity.id
_entity.type
_entity.pdbx_description
1 polymer ?
#
loop_
_entity_poly.entity_id
_entity_poly.type
_entity_poly.pdbx_seq_one_letter_code
_entity_poly.pdbx_strand_id
1 'polypeptide(L)' 'SSNMVMLGAVSPFLSIPFEAFEESIRKIFGRKGEEEVDKNLQALEAGRVFAEKNR' A
#
# COMPACT_ATOMS: atom_id res chain seq x y z
N SER A 1 0.11 7.43 5.61
CA SER A 1 1.29 8.26 5.60
C SER A 1 1.86 8.37 4.20
N SER A 2 2.70 9.39 3.98
CA SER A 2 3.28 9.60 2.66
C SER A 2 4.16 8.44 2.23
N ASN A 3 4.77 7.73 3.19
CA ASN A 3 5.59 6.57 2.86
C ASN A 3 4.77 5.46 2.22
N MET A 4 3.53 5.28 2.68
CA MET A 4 2.66 4.28 2.10
C MET A 4 2.25 4.64 0.68
N VAL A 5 1.99 5.93 0.45
CA VAL A 5 1.68 6.39 -0.90
C VAL A 5 2.86 6.13 -1.84
N MET A 6 4.07 6.46 -1.38
CA MET A 6 5.27 6.22 -2.18
C MET A 6 5.49 4.74 -2.48
N LEU A 7 5.27 3.90 -1.48
CA LEU A 7 5.40 2.46 -1.69
C LEU A 7 4.39 1.98 -2.73
N GLY A 8 3.15 2.46 -2.62
CA GLY A 8 2.14 2.12 -3.61
C GLY A 8 2.51 2.58 -5.00
N ALA A 9 3.10 3.77 -5.10
CA ALA A 9 3.47 4.33 -6.40
C ALA A 9 4.54 3.52 -7.10
N VAL A 10 5.46 2.89 -6.35
CA VAL A 10 6.50 2.06 -6.97
C VAL A 10 6.06 0.61 -7.14
N SER A 11 4.96 0.21 -6.51
CA SER A 11 4.55 -1.19 -6.53
C SER A 11 4.28 -1.74 -7.92
N PRO A 12 3.73 -0.98 -8.89
CA PRO A 12 3.53 -1.53 -10.23
C PRO A 12 4.83 -1.89 -10.95
N PHE A 13 5.95 -1.32 -10.51
CA PHE A 13 7.24 -1.54 -11.16
C PHE A 13 8.04 -2.66 -10.51
N LEU A 14 7.51 -3.25 -9.45
CA LEU A 14 8.17 -4.36 -8.77
C LEU A 14 7.53 -5.67 -9.19
N SER A 15 8.33 -6.74 -9.12
CA SER A 15 7.85 -8.08 -9.49
C SER A 15 7.17 -8.77 -8.31
N ILE A 16 6.50 -8.02 -7.48
CA ILE A 16 5.84 -8.53 -6.27
C ILE A 16 4.34 -8.28 -6.42
N PRO A 17 3.50 -9.31 -6.23
CA PRO A 17 2.06 -9.11 -6.33
C PRO A 17 1.58 -8.10 -5.30
N PHE A 18 0.59 -7.28 -5.68
CA PHE A 18 0.08 -6.25 -4.79
C PHE A 18 -0.48 -6.87 -3.51
N GLU A 19 -1.04 -8.07 -3.60
CA GLU A 19 -1.56 -8.78 -2.43
C GLU A 19 -0.49 -9.04 -1.37
N ALA A 20 0.75 -9.20 -1.80
CA ALA A 20 1.84 -9.41 -0.85
C ALA A 20 2.08 -8.15 -0.02
N PHE A 21 1.95 -6.98 -0.64
CA PHE A 21 2.06 -5.72 0.08
C PHE A 21 0.92 -5.57 1.09
N GLU A 22 -0.30 -5.89 0.66
CA GLU A 22 -1.45 -5.80 1.55
C GLU A 22 -1.29 -6.70 2.76
N GLU A 23 -0.82 -7.92 2.54
CA GLU A 23 -0.61 -8.86 3.62
C GLU A 23 0.44 -8.36 4.59
N SER A 24 1.51 -7.76 4.08
CA SER A 24 2.56 -7.20 4.92
C SER A 24 2.02 -6.04 5.77
N ILE A 25 1.19 -5.20 5.18
CA ILE A 25 0.58 -4.10 5.91
C ILE A 25 -0.26 -4.64 7.07
N ARG A 26 -1.04 -5.69 6.83
CA ARG A 26 -1.84 -6.28 7.89
C ARG A 26 -0.98 -6.85 9.01
N LYS A 27 0.15 -7.44 8.66
CA LYS A 27 1.05 -7.99 9.68
C LYS A 27 1.71 -6.89 10.50
N ILE A 28 2.12 -5.81 9.84
CA ILE A 28 2.83 -4.73 10.51
C ILE A 28 1.90 -3.91 11.38
N PHE A 29 0.71 -3.59 10.88
CA PHE A 29 -0.19 -2.66 11.54
C PHE A 29 -1.38 -3.32 12.23
N GLY A 30 -1.51 -4.65 12.12
CA GLY A 30 -2.67 -5.34 12.66
C GLY A 30 -2.85 -5.14 14.16
N ARG A 31 -1.75 -4.98 14.88
CA ARG A 31 -1.81 -4.78 16.33
C ARG A 31 -2.47 -3.46 16.70
N LYS A 32 -2.43 -2.50 15.80
CA LYS A 32 -3.02 -1.18 16.04
C LYS A 32 -4.49 -1.13 15.69
N GLY A 33 -5.04 -2.22 15.15
CA GLY A 33 -6.46 -2.32 14.87
C GLY A 33 -6.80 -2.08 13.41
N GLU A 34 -8.05 -2.43 13.05
CA GLU A 34 -8.51 -2.39 11.67
C GLU A 34 -8.46 -0.99 11.08
N GLU A 35 -8.75 0.01 11.89
CA GLU A 35 -8.77 1.38 11.39
C GLU A 35 -7.40 1.79 10.88
N GLU A 36 -6.36 1.44 11.62
CA GLU A 36 -5.00 1.76 11.22
C GLU A 36 -4.59 0.98 9.98
N VAL A 37 -4.97 -0.29 9.92
CA VAL A 37 -4.71 -1.12 8.74
C VAL A 37 -5.36 -0.49 7.52
N ASP A 38 -6.64 -0.11 7.64
CA ASP A 38 -7.37 0.45 6.51
C ASP A 38 -6.76 1.75 6.02
N LYS A 39 -6.31 2.62 6.92
CA LYS A 39 -5.66 3.87 6.53
C LYS A 39 -4.43 3.61 5.68
N ASN A 40 -3.63 2.63 6.09
CA ASN A 40 -2.40 2.34 5.37
C ASN A 40 -2.67 1.65 4.05
N LEU A 41 -3.69 0.79 4.00
CA LEU A 41 -4.07 0.16 2.75
C LEU A 41 -4.60 1.18 1.75
N GLN A 42 -5.38 2.16 2.22
CA GLN A 42 -5.89 3.20 1.35
C GLN A 42 -4.76 4.05 0.77
N ALA A 43 -3.77 4.37 1.59
CA ALA A 43 -2.63 5.14 1.11
C ALA A 43 -1.83 4.35 0.08
N LEU A 44 -1.63 3.07 0.33
CA LEU A 44 -0.92 2.19 -0.59
C LEU A 44 -1.66 2.11 -1.93
N GLU A 45 -2.97 1.92 -1.87
CA GLU A 45 -3.78 1.82 -3.08
C GLU A 45 -3.79 3.13 -3.86
N ALA A 46 -3.87 4.27 -3.16
CA ALA A 46 -3.87 5.57 -3.81
C ALA A 46 -2.59 5.78 -4.59
N GLY A 47 -1.44 5.37 -4.02
CA GLY A 47 -0.17 5.49 -4.71
C GLY A 47 -0.12 4.61 -5.95
N ARG A 48 -0.62 3.39 -5.84
CA ARG A 48 -0.64 2.47 -6.99
C ARG A 48 -1.50 3.02 -8.13
N VAL A 49 -2.68 3.51 -7.80
CA VAL A 49 -3.59 4.05 -8.80
C VAL A 49 -2.97 5.26 -9.49
N PHE A 50 -2.35 6.14 -8.70
CA PHE A 50 -1.70 7.32 -9.25
C PHE A 50 -0.60 6.92 -10.23
N ALA A 51 0.23 5.96 -9.85
CA ALA A 51 1.33 5.54 -10.70
C ALA A 51 0.83 4.92 -12.00
N GLU A 52 -0.24 4.13 -11.92
CA GLU A 52 -0.77 3.50 -13.12
C GLU A 52 -1.39 4.50 -14.08
N LYS A 53 -1.96 5.57 -13.55
CA LYS A 53 -2.51 6.62 -14.40
C LYS A 53 -1.43 7.48 -15.06
N ASN A 54 -0.24 7.51 -14.47
CA ASN A 54 0.81 8.41 -14.93
C ASN A 54 2.03 7.67 -15.46
N ARG A 55 1.84 6.46 -15.91
CA ARG A 55 2.94 5.68 -16.51
C ARG A 55 3.42 6.25 -17.82
#